data_2b9da7ba53f8b6fc1d8b50a2994126c6
#
_entry.id   2b9da7ba53f8b6fc1d8b50a2994126c6
#
_cell.length_a   1.000
_cell.length_b   1.000
_cell.length_c   1.000
_cell.angle_alpha   90.00
_cell.angle_beta   90.00
_cell.angle_gamma   90.00
#
_symmetry.space_group_name_H-M   'P 1'
#
loop_
_entity.id
_entity.type
_entity.pdbx_description
1 polymer ?
#
loop_
_entity_poly.entity_id
_entity_poly.type
_entity_poly.pdbx_seq_one_letter_code
_entity_poly.pdbx_strand_id
1 'polypeptide(L)'
;MAARIGLTFVPILLLGNLRSKKLIKVADEHKIPELVEKREEMLGKIRRNTVLFHILIFVPIIIFWATIIASLERTPLTGRWRIILLSPEEEEDIANQLAGPGWYRAVGEILSVDGAPSIIPPSDWRLNWIRDTLRRLEGAIPVLQHEDELCGHWIDCGPDDIPLPPPAEYPLRPRPRGSEYLRRLAEMTCARTVSPLPHVIAGPPYSLLVIDKPESSNAFSYGFGPDGGGGIVVFSGFLDEVLSRNQAPALQSEPQSWLSQLFGLGPRAPPHPVPTEEQTAELATLLAHELAHLVLSHHIETLSSGSIVWPSVLSIVTDAVRAFLFPVTMLFGPFINDALAGVGKASAGEFSQLSEYCTSQKQEIEADVVSARILAHAGFDPREAARFWEARHETPKTAECSPARAEADAVEAQGLSLPRRWMGETHPVHEVRVTKLKAELERWEAERVAARAKRDAERAKAEAARAKEEAAQAKEAQRTAAAVDGGSSG
;
A
#
# COMPACT_ATOMS: atom_id res chain seq x y z
N MET A 1 -25.03 -0.30 11.82
CA MET A 1 -26.47 -0.22 12.16
C MET A 1 -26.78 -0.86 13.51
N ALA A 2 -26.43 -2.11 13.78
CA ALA A 2 -26.72 -2.80 15.06
C ALA A 2 -26.18 -2.07 16.32
N ALA A 3 -24.95 -1.55 16.27
CA ALA A 3 -24.37 -0.77 17.37
C ALA A 3 -25.16 0.51 17.70
N ARG A 4 -25.65 1.21 16.68
CA ARG A 4 -26.51 2.40 16.88
C ARG A 4 -27.81 2.06 17.56
N ILE A 5 -28.47 0.98 17.13
CA ILE A 5 -29.70 0.49 17.75
C ILE A 5 -29.44 0.14 19.23
N GLY A 6 -28.34 -0.58 19.53
CA GLY A 6 -27.93 -0.91 20.89
C GLY A 6 -27.73 0.31 21.76
N LEU A 7 -27.00 1.32 21.28
CA LEU A 7 -26.70 2.54 22.02
C LEU A 7 -27.95 3.38 22.37
N THR A 8 -29.05 3.29 21.59
CA THR A 8 -30.30 4.00 21.90
C THR A 8 -30.99 3.50 23.19
N PHE A 9 -30.70 2.24 23.59
CA PHE A 9 -31.27 1.67 24.83
C PHE A 9 -30.45 2.02 26.08
N VAL A 10 -29.20 2.47 25.95
CA VAL A 10 -28.32 2.81 27.07
C VAL A 10 -28.92 3.87 27.99
N PRO A 11 -29.44 5.00 27.52
CA PRO A 11 -30.09 6.01 28.38
C PRO A 11 -31.27 5.45 29.17
N ILE A 12 -32.08 4.60 28.56
CA ILE A 12 -33.28 4.00 29.17
C ILE A 12 -32.85 3.11 30.36
N LEU A 13 -31.82 2.30 30.19
CA LEU A 13 -31.27 1.43 31.23
C LEU A 13 -30.69 2.25 32.38
N LEU A 14 -29.95 3.32 32.08
CA LEU A 14 -29.38 4.21 33.10
C LEU A 14 -30.45 4.92 33.90
N LEU A 15 -31.47 5.50 33.27
CA LEU A 15 -32.61 6.14 33.94
C LEU A 15 -33.39 5.14 34.80
N GLY A 16 -33.61 3.91 34.25
CA GLY A 16 -34.26 2.84 35.01
C GLY A 16 -33.51 2.46 36.28
N ASN A 17 -32.17 2.38 36.20
CA ASN A 17 -31.33 2.10 37.36
C ASN A 17 -31.31 3.25 38.36
N LEU A 18 -31.22 4.51 37.91
CA LEU A 18 -31.28 5.69 38.77
C LEU A 18 -32.60 5.77 39.52
N ARG A 19 -33.72 5.53 38.83
CA ARG A 19 -35.07 5.50 39.42
C ARG A 19 -35.17 4.41 40.49
N SER A 20 -34.73 3.19 40.19
CA SER A 20 -34.75 2.06 41.15
C SER A 20 -33.87 2.34 42.37
N LYS A 21 -32.66 2.90 42.19
CA LYS A 21 -31.75 3.29 43.28
C LYS A 21 -32.40 4.38 44.18
N LYS A 22 -33.06 5.38 43.56
CA LYS A 22 -33.76 6.44 44.31
C LYS A 22 -34.91 5.86 45.16
N LEU A 23 -35.70 4.94 44.59
CA LEU A 23 -36.78 4.27 45.33
C LEU A 23 -36.27 3.44 46.51
N ILE A 24 -35.18 2.69 46.32
CA ILE A 24 -34.54 1.93 47.40
C ILE A 24 -34.06 2.87 48.52
N LYS A 25 -33.42 4.00 48.18
CA LYS A 25 -32.95 4.99 49.15
C LYS A 25 -34.13 5.56 49.98
N VAL A 26 -35.21 5.94 49.32
CA VAL A 26 -36.43 6.43 49.99
C VAL A 26 -37.07 5.35 50.86
N ALA A 27 -37.08 4.09 50.41
CA ALA A 27 -37.59 2.98 51.22
C ALA A 27 -36.80 2.74 52.49
N ASP A 28 -35.46 2.86 52.40
CA ASP A 28 -34.55 2.70 53.56
C ASP A 28 -34.65 3.89 54.54
N GLU A 29 -34.78 5.14 54.03
CA GLU A 29 -34.91 6.35 54.88
C GLU A 29 -36.26 6.44 55.59
N HIS A 30 -37.38 6.10 54.94
CA HIS A 30 -38.74 6.28 55.43
C HIS A 30 -39.38 4.98 55.95
N LYS A 31 -38.67 3.83 55.89
CA LYS A 31 -39.13 2.50 56.36
C LYS A 31 -40.52 2.14 55.84
N ILE A 32 -40.81 2.43 54.56
CA ILE A 32 -42.12 2.17 53.91
C ILE A 32 -42.27 0.65 53.68
N PRO A 33 -43.21 -0.05 54.34
CA PRO A 33 -43.25 -1.53 54.33
C PRO A 33 -43.35 -2.13 52.92
N GLU A 34 -44.20 -1.55 52.08
CA GLU A 34 -44.43 -2.03 50.69
C GLU A 34 -43.18 -1.89 49.79
N LEU A 35 -42.35 -0.87 50.02
CA LEU A 35 -41.13 -0.65 49.26
C LEU A 35 -39.99 -1.53 49.78
N VAL A 36 -39.99 -1.86 51.06
CA VAL A 36 -39.02 -2.80 51.68
C VAL A 36 -39.28 -4.22 51.18
N GLU A 37 -40.52 -4.65 51.06
CA GLU A 37 -40.89 -5.95 50.50
C GLU A 37 -40.46 -6.10 49.02
N LYS A 38 -40.58 -5.02 48.24
CA LYS A 38 -40.13 -4.99 46.81
C LYS A 38 -38.63 -4.74 46.63
N ARG A 39 -37.85 -4.60 47.69
CA ARG A 39 -36.43 -4.26 47.62
C ARG A 39 -35.64 -5.27 46.80
N GLU A 40 -35.83 -6.57 47.03
CA GLU A 40 -35.11 -7.63 46.30
C GLU A 40 -35.46 -7.63 44.83
N GLU A 41 -36.71 -7.39 44.45
CA GLU A 41 -37.16 -7.26 43.06
C GLU A 41 -36.46 -6.06 42.40
N MET A 42 -36.40 -4.90 43.09
CA MET A 42 -35.71 -3.71 42.59
C MET A 42 -34.19 -3.93 42.43
N LEU A 43 -33.55 -4.62 43.35
CA LEU A 43 -32.13 -5.01 43.23
C LEU A 43 -31.88 -5.97 42.06
N GLY A 44 -32.76 -6.95 41.90
CA GLY A 44 -32.74 -7.86 40.73
C GLY A 44 -32.86 -7.09 39.40
N LYS A 45 -33.76 -6.10 39.35
CA LYS A 45 -33.93 -5.22 38.17
C LYS A 45 -32.69 -4.39 37.88
N ILE A 46 -32.07 -3.80 38.93
CA ILE A 46 -30.81 -3.04 38.77
C ILE A 46 -29.72 -3.96 38.24
N ARG A 47 -29.55 -5.15 38.82
CA ARG A 47 -28.53 -6.13 38.38
C ARG A 47 -28.74 -6.51 36.89
N ARG A 48 -29.96 -6.85 36.52
CA ARG A 48 -30.29 -7.19 35.12
C ARG A 48 -30.01 -6.03 34.15
N ASN A 49 -30.45 -4.82 34.50
CA ASN A 49 -30.22 -3.63 33.69
C ASN A 49 -28.73 -3.29 33.59
N THR A 50 -27.97 -3.51 34.68
CA THR A 50 -26.51 -3.30 34.68
C THR A 50 -25.82 -4.32 33.76
N VAL A 51 -26.21 -5.60 33.80
CA VAL A 51 -25.68 -6.62 32.89
C VAL A 51 -26.00 -6.26 31.43
N LEU A 52 -27.27 -5.90 31.14
CA LEU A 52 -27.67 -5.47 29.80
C LEU A 52 -26.91 -4.24 29.34
N PHE A 53 -26.67 -3.28 30.20
CA PHE A 53 -25.85 -2.10 29.94
C PHE A 53 -24.43 -2.48 29.51
N HIS A 54 -23.77 -3.39 30.25
CA HIS A 54 -22.44 -3.85 29.88
C HIS A 54 -22.44 -4.60 28.55
N ILE A 55 -23.41 -5.47 28.30
CA ILE A 55 -23.54 -6.19 27.02
C ILE A 55 -23.71 -5.19 25.86
N LEU A 56 -24.60 -4.19 26.01
CA LEU A 56 -24.84 -3.21 24.97
C LEU A 56 -23.64 -2.33 24.64
N ILE A 57 -22.74 -2.12 25.60
CA ILE A 57 -21.51 -1.34 25.39
C ILE A 57 -20.37 -2.22 24.92
N PHE A 58 -20.10 -3.32 25.61
CA PHE A 58 -18.88 -4.10 25.35
C PHE A 58 -18.98 -4.98 24.11
N VAL A 59 -20.15 -5.54 23.78
CA VAL A 59 -20.31 -6.39 22.59
C VAL A 59 -20.02 -5.63 21.29
N PRO A 60 -20.59 -4.43 21.05
CA PRO A 60 -20.22 -3.64 19.86
C PRO A 60 -18.74 -3.26 19.80
N ILE A 61 -18.13 -2.95 20.95
CA ILE A 61 -16.70 -2.63 21.02
C ILE A 61 -15.86 -3.85 20.65
N ILE A 62 -16.20 -5.01 21.20
CA ILE A 62 -15.48 -6.27 20.89
C ILE A 62 -15.62 -6.61 19.39
N ILE A 63 -16.82 -6.52 18.84
CA ILE A 63 -17.05 -6.78 17.41
C ILE A 63 -16.26 -5.78 16.57
N PHE A 64 -16.26 -4.49 16.92
CA PHE A 64 -15.48 -3.47 16.22
C PHE A 64 -13.99 -3.78 16.20
N TRP A 65 -13.41 -4.09 17.36
CA TRP A 65 -11.99 -4.46 17.46
C TRP A 65 -11.68 -5.77 16.72
N ALA A 66 -12.57 -6.75 16.79
CA ALA A 66 -12.43 -8.00 16.03
C ALA A 66 -12.42 -7.74 14.51
N THR A 67 -13.28 -6.84 14.03
CA THR A 67 -13.29 -6.43 12.62
C THR A 67 -11.99 -5.73 12.23
N ILE A 68 -11.49 -4.79 13.04
CA ILE A 68 -10.22 -4.11 12.78
C ILE A 68 -9.06 -5.12 12.73
N ILE A 69 -8.97 -6.03 13.72
CA ILE A 69 -7.91 -7.04 13.76
C ILE A 69 -8.00 -7.99 12.55
N ALA A 70 -9.23 -8.37 12.17
CA ALA A 70 -9.46 -9.22 11.01
C ALA A 70 -9.06 -8.55 9.68
N SER A 71 -9.10 -7.22 9.62
CA SER A 71 -8.80 -6.41 8.43
C SER A 71 -7.34 -5.93 8.37
N LEU A 72 -6.55 -6.20 9.42
CA LEU A 72 -5.13 -5.86 9.43
C LEU A 72 -4.34 -6.79 8.52
N GLU A 73 -3.52 -6.20 7.66
CA GLU A 73 -2.50 -6.93 6.89
C GLU A 73 -1.19 -6.15 6.81
N ARG A 74 -0.13 -6.83 6.41
CA ARG A 74 1.16 -6.18 6.09
C ARG A 74 1.30 -5.99 4.59
N THR A 75 1.69 -4.78 4.20
CA THR A 75 2.00 -4.47 2.81
C THR A 75 3.19 -5.32 2.36
N PRO A 76 3.12 -6.00 1.22
CA PRO A 76 4.27 -6.68 0.65
C PRO A 76 5.45 -5.72 0.41
N LEU A 77 6.67 -6.22 0.39
CA LEU A 77 7.95 -5.53 0.16
C LEU A 77 8.34 -4.52 1.24
N THR A 78 7.40 -3.81 1.85
CA THR A 78 7.67 -2.76 2.84
C THR A 78 7.32 -3.15 4.27
N GLY A 79 6.41 -4.11 4.46
CA GLY A 79 6.00 -4.60 5.77
C GLY A 79 5.17 -3.62 6.61
N ARG A 80 4.71 -2.51 6.03
CA ARG A 80 3.84 -1.55 6.70
C ARG A 80 2.50 -2.19 7.07
N TRP A 81 1.94 -1.85 8.22
CA TRP A 81 0.59 -2.24 8.58
C TRP A 81 -0.44 -1.38 7.87
N ARG A 82 -1.45 -2.02 7.29
CA ARG A 82 -2.61 -1.38 6.66
C ARG A 82 -3.91 -2.10 7.01
N ILE A 83 -5.03 -1.42 6.78
CA ILE A 83 -6.37 -1.96 7.00
C ILE A 83 -7.07 -2.09 5.67
N ILE A 84 -7.47 -3.32 5.32
CA ILE A 84 -8.30 -3.60 4.14
C ILE A 84 -9.56 -4.29 4.61
N LEU A 85 -10.71 -3.61 4.45
CA LEU A 85 -12.01 -4.10 4.92
C LEU A 85 -12.70 -5.04 3.94
N LEU A 86 -12.34 -4.97 2.66
CA LEU A 86 -12.89 -5.86 1.66
C LEU A 86 -12.56 -7.31 2.01
N SER A 87 -13.55 -8.18 1.92
CA SER A 87 -13.30 -9.62 2.05
C SER A 87 -12.60 -10.15 0.78
N PRO A 88 -11.89 -11.29 0.85
CA PRO A 88 -11.30 -11.91 -0.33
C PRO A 88 -12.30 -12.15 -1.47
N GLU A 89 -13.55 -12.52 -1.12
CA GLU A 89 -14.62 -12.75 -2.08
C GLU A 89 -15.04 -11.45 -2.77
N GLU A 90 -15.18 -10.35 -2.03
CA GLU A 90 -15.50 -9.04 -2.60
C GLU A 90 -14.36 -8.52 -3.48
N GLU A 91 -13.11 -8.76 -3.10
CA GLU A 91 -11.95 -8.43 -3.95
C GLU A 91 -11.96 -9.22 -5.25
N GLU A 92 -12.23 -10.53 -5.18
CA GLU A 92 -12.32 -11.38 -6.37
C GLU A 92 -13.46 -10.95 -7.28
N ASP A 93 -14.63 -10.65 -6.74
CA ASP A 93 -15.78 -10.16 -7.50
C ASP A 93 -15.46 -8.85 -8.24
N ILE A 94 -14.80 -7.90 -7.58
CA ILE A 94 -14.42 -6.62 -8.19
C ILE A 94 -13.32 -6.85 -9.23
N ALA A 95 -12.30 -7.67 -8.94
CA ALA A 95 -11.23 -8.01 -9.87
C ALA A 95 -11.78 -8.65 -11.15
N ASN A 96 -12.74 -9.58 -11.03
CA ASN A 96 -13.41 -10.21 -12.16
C ASN A 96 -14.20 -9.22 -13.01
N GLN A 97 -14.83 -8.21 -12.39
CA GLN A 97 -15.52 -7.15 -13.12
C GLN A 97 -14.57 -6.21 -13.88
N LEU A 98 -13.37 -6.00 -13.33
CA LEU A 98 -12.33 -5.18 -13.94
C LEU A 98 -11.50 -5.94 -14.98
N ALA A 99 -11.51 -7.27 -15.00
CA ALA A 99 -10.68 -8.05 -15.90
C ALA A 99 -10.89 -7.67 -17.39
N GLY A 100 -9.79 -7.49 -18.10
CA GLY A 100 -9.76 -7.23 -19.55
C GLY A 100 -10.60 -6.02 -19.98
N PRO A 101 -11.70 -6.21 -20.77
CA PRO A 101 -12.54 -5.10 -21.25
C PRO A 101 -13.22 -4.30 -20.12
N GLY A 102 -13.39 -4.88 -18.93
CA GLY A 102 -13.98 -4.22 -17.78
C GLY A 102 -13.17 -3.01 -17.34
N TRP A 103 -11.85 -3.14 -17.30
CA TRP A 103 -10.95 -2.05 -16.95
C TRP A 103 -11.08 -0.85 -17.92
N TYR A 104 -11.06 -1.11 -19.24
CA TYR A 104 -11.20 -0.04 -20.25
C TYR A 104 -12.55 0.67 -20.15
N ARG A 105 -13.62 -0.06 -19.79
CA ARG A 105 -14.94 0.54 -19.58
C ARG A 105 -14.92 1.44 -18.34
N ALA A 106 -14.44 0.95 -17.21
CA ALA A 106 -14.38 1.70 -15.97
C ALA A 106 -13.53 2.98 -16.13
N VAL A 107 -12.34 2.87 -16.72
CA VAL A 107 -11.47 4.03 -17.01
C VAL A 107 -12.13 4.98 -18.01
N GLY A 108 -12.78 4.46 -19.04
CA GLY A 108 -13.52 5.27 -20.02
C GLY A 108 -14.64 6.07 -19.38
N GLU A 109 -15.41 5.48 -18.47
CA GLU A 109 -16.48 6.17 -17.71
C GLU A 109 -15.89 7.31 -16.85
N ILE A 110 -14.76 7.07 -16.18
CA ILE A 110 -14.09 8.07 -15.36
C ILE A 110 -13.59 9.25 -16.21
N LEU A 111 -12.96 8.96 -17.35
CA LEU A 111 -12.39 9.98 -18.24
C LEU A 111 -13.45 10.75 -19.01
N SER A 112 -14.62 10.17 -19.26
CA SER A 112 -15.68 10.78 -20.07
C SER A 112 -16.47 11.88 -19.36
N VAL A 113 -16.22 12.12 -18.08
CA VAL A 113 -16.90 13.18 -17.30
C VAL A 113 -16.65 14.57 -17.91
N ASP A 114 -15.50 14.81 -18.51
CA ASP A 114 -15.16 16.09 -19.20
C ASP A 114 -15.33 16.02 -20.73
N GLY A 115 -15.96 14.98 -21.24
CA GLY A 115 -16.11 14.70 -22.66
C GLY A 115 -15.37 13.40 -23.06
N ALA A 116 -15.61 12.93 -24.26
CA ALA A 116 -14.98 11.71 -24.75
C ALA A 116 -13.46 11.91 -24.85
N PRO A 117 -12.62 11.07 -24.17
CA PRO A 117 -11.18 11.20 -24.24
C PRO A 117 -10.67 10.85 -25.64
N SER A 118 -9.71 11.63 -26.15
CA SER A 118 -8.97 11.29 -27.36
C SER A 118 -7.92 10.24 -27.03
N ILE A 119 -7.92 9.12 -27.71
CA ILE A 119 -6.98 8.01 -27.50
C ILE A 119 -5.94 8.04 -28.62
N ILE A 120 -4.67 7.88 -28.27
CA ILE A 120 -3.60 7.75 -29.26
C ILE A 120 -3.83 6.47 -30.09
N PRO A 121 -3.80 6.56 -31.45
CA PRO A 121 -4.07 5.41 -32.30
C PRO A 121 -3.03 4.30 -32.12
N PRO A 122 -3.42 3.03 -32.32
CA PRO A 122 -2.49 1.89 -32.20
C PRO A 122 -1.28 1.93 -33.13
N SER A 123 -1.34 2.73 -34.17
CA SER A 123 -0.25 2.94 -35.13
C SER A 123 0.81 3.93 -34.66
N ASP A 124 0.55 4.66 -33.57
CA ASP A 124 1.52 5.60 -33.01
C ASP A 124 2.68 4.83 -32.35
N TRP A 125 3.90 5.15 -32.76
CA TRP A 125 5.11 4.51 -32.25
C TRP A 125 5.31 4.69 -30.75
N ARG A 126 4.82 5.81 -30.19
CA ARG A 126 4.89 6.09 -28.74
C ARG A 126 4.18 5.02 -27.93
N LEU A 127 3.05 4.50 -28.43
CA LEU A 127 2.32 3.41 -27.77
C LEU A 127 3.16 2.13 -27.67
N ASN A 128 3.92 1.78 -28.71
CA ASN A 128 4.80 0.63 -28.67
C ASN A 128 5.96 0.84 -27.70
N TRP A 129 6.58 2.02 -27.70
CA TRP A 129 7.63 2.39 -26.76
C TRP A 129 7.18 2.24 -25.29
N ILE A 130 6.01 2.79 -24.93
CA ILE A 130 5.45 2.65 -23.59
C ILE A 130 5.17 1.18 -23.27
N ARG A 131 4.56 0.46 -24.21
CA ARG A 131 4.23 -0.95 -24.02
C ARG A 131 5.46 -1.80 -23.76
N ASP A 132 6.50 -1.63 -24.57
CA ASP A 132 7.74 -2.40 -24.44
C ASP A 132 8.44 -2.09 -23.11
N THR A 133 8.45 -0.82 -22.71
CA THR A 133 8.97 -0.40 -21.39
C THR A 133 8.17 -1.01 -20.26
N LEU A 134 6.84 -0.97 -20.32
CA LEU A 134 5.96 -1.57 -19.30
C LEU A 134 6.17 -3.09 -19.22
N ARG A 135 6.25 -3.81 -20.36
CA ARG A 135 6.51 -5.25 -20.38
C ARG A 135 7.86 -5.62 -19.77
N ARG A 136 8.87 -4.78 -19.98
CA ARG A 136 10.17 -4.96 -19.32
C ARG A 136 10.06 -4.82 -17.80
N LEU A 137 9.31 -3.83 -17.30
CA LEU A 137 9.06 -3.64 -15.87
C LEU A 137 8.21 -4.78 -15.28
N GLU A 138 7.19 -5.26 -15.98
CA GLU A 138 6.38 -6.41 -15.58
C GLU A 138 7.20 -7.67 -15.39
N GLY A 139 8.27 -7.84 -16.15
CA GLY A 139 9.23 -8.95 -16.02
C GLY A 139 9.93 -9.00 -14.67
N ALA A 140 9.99 -7.88 -13.92
CA ALA A 140 10.53 -7.84 -12.56
C ALA A 140 9.58 -8.41 -11.51
N ILE A 141 8.26 -8.47 -11.75
CA ILE A 141 7.28 -8.88 -10.74
C ILE A 141 7.47 -10.32 -10.26
N PRO A 142 7.68 -11.33 -11.14
CA PRO A 142 8.00 -12.69 -10.68
C PRO A 142 9.29 -12.75 -9.85
N VAL A 143 10.27 -11.88 -10.12
CA VAL A 143 11.51 -11.80 -9.34
C VAL A 143 11.21 -11.30 -7.93
N LEU A 144 10.37 -10.27 -7.78
CA LEU A 144 9.94 -9.75 -6.48
C LEU A 144 9.19 -10.77 -5.62
N GLN A 145 8.59 -11.78 -6.23
CA GLN A 145 7.93 -12.87 -5.52
C GLN A 145 8.92 -13.88 -4.91
N HIS A 146 10.14 -13.96 -5.45
CA HIS A 146 11.14 -14.99 -5.14
C HIS A 146 12.55 -14.37 -5.01
N GLU A 147 12.67 -13.13 -4.52
CA GLU A 147 13.97 -12.43 -4.39
C GLU A 147 14.98 -13.22 -3.54
N ASP A 148 14.51 -13.88 -2.49
CA ASP A 148 15.33 -14.72 -1.61
C ASP A 148 15.98 -15.90 -2.33
N GLU A 149 15.33 -16.44 -3.36
CA GLU A 149 15.80 -17.57 -4.16
C GLU A 149 16.61 -17.11 -5.39
N LEU A 150 16.16 -16.05 -6.06
CA LEU A 150 16.67 -15.63 -7.37
C LEU A 150 17.79 -14.58 -7.29
N CYS A 151 17.81 -13.76 -6.24
CA CYS A 151 18.68 -12.59 -6.15
C CYS A 151 19.92 -12.77 -5.26
N GLY A 152 20.43 -13.99 -5.07
CA GLY A 152 21.63 -14.23 -4.26
C GLY A 152 22.87 -13.44 -4.68
N HIS A 153 22.91 -12.98 -5.93
CA HIS A 153 24.02 -12.19 -6.50
C HIS A 153 23.98 -10.69 -6.16
N TRP A 154 22.94 -10.19 -5.49
CA TRP A 154 22.85 -8.77 -5.09
C TRP A 154 24.06 -8.31 -4.26
N ILE A 155 24.69 -9.23 -3.52
CA ILE A 155 25.88 -8.99 -2.72
C ILE A 155 27.09 -8.67 -3.61
N ASP A 156 27.14 -9.17 -4.84
CA ASP A 156 28.32 -9.10 -5.71
C ASP A 156 28.36 -7.86 -6.61
N CYS A 157 27.27 -7.06 -6.66
CA CYS A 157 27.21 -5.83 -7.45
C CYS A 157 28.35 -4.86 -7.11
N GLY A 158 29.11 -4.43 -8.12
CA GLY A 158 30.17 -3.44 -7.99
C GLY A 158 29.64 -2.02 -7.75
N PRO A 159 30.52 -1.04 -7.52
CA PRO A 159 30.11 0.35 -7.33
C PRO A 159 29.52 0.99 -8.59
N ASP A 160 29.96 0.52 -9.77
CA ASP A 160 29.52 1.02 -11.08
C ASP A 160 28.33 0.24 -11.64
N ASP A 161 27.98 -0.89 -11.02
CA ASP A 161 26.84 -1.70 -11.44
C ASP A 161 25.51 -1.06 -11.01
N ILE A 162 24.43 -1.51 -11.63
CA ILE A 162 23.07 -1.18 -11.18
C ILE A 162 22.89 -1.76 -9.78
N PRO A 163 22.57 -0.92 -8.77
CA PRO A 163 22.41 -1.40 -7.41
C PRO A 163 21.16 -2.28 -7.31
N LEU A 164 21.35 -3.55 -6.95
CA LEU A 164 20.26 -4.45 -6.66
C LEU A 164 19.84 -4.34 -5.19
N PRO A 165 18.52 -4.43 -4.90
CA PRO A 165 18.02 -4.41 -3.54
C PRO A 165 18.41 -5.69 -2.79
N PRO A 166 18.59 -5.62 -1.46
CA PRO A 166 18.59 -6.81 -0.62
C PRO A 166 17.23 -7.50 -0.69
N PRO A 167 17.15 -8.84 -0.56
CA PRO A 167 15.87 -9.55 -0.55
C PRO A 167 14.91 -8.96 0.49
N ALA A 168 13.67 -8.76 0.09
CA ALA A 168 12.67 -8.16 0.96
C ALA A 168 12.33 -9.08 2.14
N GLU A 169 12.28 -8.53 3.36
CA GLU A 169 11.80 -9.27 4.56
C GLU A 169 10.34 -9.74 4.35
N TYR A 170 9.58 -8.98 3.58
CA TYR A 170 8.18 -9.24 3.25
C TYR A 170 8.04 -9.40 1.73
N PRO A 171 8.33 -10.59 1.15
CA PRO A 171 8.28 -10.78 -0.30
C PRO A 171 6.87 -10.54 -0.86
N LEU A 172 6.79 -10.29 -2.17
CA LEU A 172 5.52 -10.09 -2.87
C LEU A 172 4.77 -11.43 -2.98
N ARG A 173 4.19 -11.87 -1.89
CA ARG A 173 3.36 -13.10 -1.80
C ARG A 173 2.07 -12.76 -1.06
N PRO A 174 0.98 -13.50 -1.30
CA PRO A 174 -0.23 -13.35 -0.49
C PRO A 174 0.11 -13.57 0.97
N ARG A 175 -0.27 -12.62 1.82
CA ARG A 175 -0.07 -12.76 3.26
C ARG A 175 -1.39 -13.03 3.95
N PRO A 176 -1.40 -13.91 4.96
CA PRO A 176 -2.60 -14.12 5.73
C PRO A 176 -3.01 -12.80 6.40
N ARG A 177 -4.28 -12.41 6.22
CA ARG A 177 -4.90 -11.32 6.97
C ARG A 177 -5.17 -11.75 8.41
N GLY A 178 -5.46 -10.76 9.28
CA GLY A 178 -5.92 -11.03 10.63
C GLY A 178 -7.14 -11.96 10.69
N SER A 179 -8.04 -11.88 9.70
CA SER A 179 -9.16 -12.81 9.52
C SER A 179 -8.76 -14.27 9.43
N GLU A 180 -7.63 -14.58 8.81
CA GLU A 180 -7.14 -15.96 8.72
C GLU A 180 -6.64 -16.52 10.05
N TYR A 181 -6.05 -15.69 10.90
CA TYR A 181 -5.71 -16.09 12.26
C TYR A 181 -6.97 -16.40 13.07
N LEU A 182 -8.01 -15.57 12.95
CA LEU A 182 -9.30 -15.82 13.60
C LEU A 182 -9.96 -17.10 13.06
N ARG A 183 -9.88 -17.34 11.75
CA ARG A 183 -10.35 -18.56 11.12
C ARG A 183 -9.63 -19.78 11.66
N ARG A 184 -8.29 -19.78 11.71
CA ARG A 184 -7.50 -20.89 12.31
C ARG A 184 -7.87 -21.13 13.76
N LEU A 185 -8.09 -20.07 14.53
CA LEU A 185 -8.56 -20.20 15.92
C LEU A 185 -9.95 -20.83 15.98
N ALA A 186 -10.87 -20.44 15.10
CA ALA A 186 -12.20 -21.03 15.00
C ALA A 186 -12.15 -22.51 14.56
N GLU A 187 -11.28 -22.88 13.64
CA GLU A 187 -11.05 -24.25 13.23
C GLU A 187 -10.55 -25.13 14.37
N MET A 188 -9.60 -24.62 15.16
CA MET A 188 -9.10 -25.32 16.35
C MET A 188 -10.17 -25.51 17.42
N THR A 189 -11.10 -24.56 17.57
CA THR A 189 -12.14 -24.60 18.60
C THR A 189 -13.40 -25.35 18.14
N CYS A 190 -13.75 -25.27 16.86
CA CYS A 190 -15.03 -25.78 16.34
C CYS A 190 -14.87 -27.02 15.44
N ALA A 191 -13.67 -27.53 15.24
CA ALA A 191 -13.34 -28.70 14.40
C ALA A 191 -13.94 -28.66 12.97
N ARG A 192 -14.12 -27.46 12.41
CA ARG A 192 -14.71 -27.23 11.09
C ARG A 192 -13.64 -26.62 10.17
N THR A 193 -13.22 -27.35 9.15
CA THR A 193 -12.30 -26.88 8.13
C THR A 193 -13.02 -25.97 7.15
N VAL A 194 -12.54 -24.74 6.97
CA VAL A 194 -12.98 -23.80 5.96
C VAL A 194 -11.83 -23.61 4.96
N SER A 195 -12.06 -23.88 3.68
CA SER A 195 -11.05 -23.65 2.65
C SER A 195 -10.65 -22.17 2.62
N PRO A 196 -9.34 -21.84 2.69
CA PRO A 196 -8.90 -20.47 2.53
C PRO A 196 -9.17 -20.03 1.10
N LEU A 197 -9.79 -18.84 0.94
CA LEU A 197 -9.77 -18.16 -0.34
C LEU A 197 -8.42 -17.44 -0.44
N PRO A 198 -7.60 -17.74 -1.46
CA PRO A 198 -6.37 -17.01 -1.67
C PRO A 198 -6.70 -15.57 -2.03
N HIS A 199 -5.92 -14.61 -1.49
CA HIS A 199 -5.98 -13.24 -1.95
C HIS A 199 -5.63 -13.18 -3.43
N VAL A 200 -6.40 -12.42 -4.20
CA VAL A 200 -6.07 -12.09 -5.58
C VAL A 200 -4.83 -11.20 -5.57
N ILE A 201 -3.71 -11.72 -6.08
CA ILE A 201 -2.52 -10.92 -6.27
C ILE A 201 -2.64 -10.23 -7.61
N ALA A 202 -2.45 -8.89 -7.63
CA ALA A 202 -2.24 -8.17 -8.86
C ALA A 202 -1.00 -8.74 -9.56
N GLY A 203 -1.12 -9.00 -10.86
CA GLY A 203 -0.04 -9.57 -11.65
C GLY A 203 -0.19 -9.22 -13.12
N PRO A 204 0.91 -9.33 -13.90
CA PRO A 204 0.87 -9.10 -15.33
C PRO A 204 -0.05 -10.11 -16.05
N PRO A 205 -0.60 -9.73 -17.23
CA PRO A 205 -0.40 -8.45 -17.91
C PRO A 205 -1.25 -7.33 -17.34
N TYR A 206 -0.69 -6.11 -17.24
CA TYR A 206 -1.45 -4.92 -16.90
C TYR A 206 -2.04 -4.25 -18.14
N SER A 207 -3.21 -3.64 -17.98
CA SER A 207 -3.85 -2.86 -19.02
C SER A 207 -3.11 -1.54 -19.24
N LEU A 208 -3.09 -1.03 -20.47
CA LEU A 208 -2.43 0.22 -20.84
C LEU A 208 -3.34 1.04 -21.73
N LEU A 209 -3.51 2.31 -21.40
CA LEU A 209 -4.24 3.29 -22.20
C LEU A 209 -3.41 4.57 -22.32
N VAL A 210 -3.32 5.13 -23.52
CA VAL A 210 -2.63 6.40 -23.75
C VAL A 210 -3.64 7.42 -24.28
N ILE A 211 -3.78 8.51 -23.53
CA ILE A 211 -4.73 9.59 -23.82
C ILE A 211 -3.99 10.74 -24.48
N ASP A 212 -4.53 11.23 -25.59
CA ASP A 212 -4.02 12.41 -26.27
C ASP A 212 -4.50 13.68 -25.55
N LYS A 213 -3.69 14.14 -24.61
CA LYS A 213 -3.89 15.34 -23.78
C LYS A 213 -2.55 16.02 -23.52
N PRO A 214 -2.06 16.85 -24.49
CA PRO A 214 -0.73 17.47 -24.41
C PRO A 214 -0.52 18.40 -23.23
N GLU A 215 -1.60 18.98 -22.68
CA GLU A 215 -1.57 19.87 -21.52
C GLU A 215 -1.37 19.12 -20.19
N SER A 216 -1.46 17.79 -20.17
CA SER A 216 -1.31 16.98 -18.96
C SER A 216 -0.02 16.17 -19.01
N SER A 217 0.94 16.52 -18.14
CA SER A 217 2.23 15.81 -18.02
C SER A 217 2.19 14.83 -16.85
N ASN A 218 1.35 13.79 -16.95
CA ASN A 218 1.16 12.83 -15.87
C ASN A 218 0.81 11.43 -16.39
N ALA A 219 0.78 10.46 -15.47
CA ALA A 219 0.16 9.16 -15.63
C ALA A 219 -0.59 8.83 -14.33
N PHE A 220 -1.47 7.84 -14.37
CA PHE A 220 -2.09 7.28 -13.18
C PHE A 220 -2.39 5.81 -13.36
N SER A 221 -2.42 5.08 -12.25
CA SER A 221 -2.84 3.69 -12.20
C SER A 221 -4.27 3.57 -11.70
N TYR A 222 -4.98 2.53 -12.14
CA TYR A 222 -6.34 2.24 -11.70
C TYR A 222 -6.60 0.74 -11.67
N GLY A 223 -7.42 0.33 -10.69
CA GLY A 223 -7.88 -1.05 -10.58
C GLY A 223 -6.91 -1.97 -9.83
N PHE A 224 -7.23 -3.23 -9.82
CA PHE A 224 -6.44 -4.30 -9.21
C PHE A 224 -6.91 -5.66 -9.72
N GLY A 225 -6.14 -6.68 -9.44
CA GLY A 225 -6.45 -8.05 -9.85
C GLY A 225 -5.65 -8.49 -11.08
N PRO A 226 -5.71 -9.80 -11.39
CA PRO A 226 -5.07 -10.39 -12.54
C PRO A 226 -5.79 -10.03 -13.87
N ASP A 227 -5.27 -10.57 -14.97
CA ASP A 227 -5.90 -10.52 -16.30
C ASP A 227 -6.27 -9.11 -16.77
N GLY A 228 -5.42 -8.12 -16.46
CA GLY A 228 -5.63 -6.73 -16.87
C GLY A 228 -6.71 -6.00 -16.05
N GLY A 229 -7.09 -6.52 -14.88
CA GLY A 229 -7.98 -5.82 -13.94
C GLY A 229 -7.35 -4.58 -13.31
N GLY A 230 -6.02 -4.49 -13.33
CA GLY A 230 -5.26 -3.27 -13.06
C GLY A 230 -4.57 -2.75 -14.31
N GLY A 231 -4.34 -1.43 -14.39
CA GLY A 231 -3.68 -0.84 -15.54
C GLY A 231 -3.24 0.59 -15.32
N ILE A 232 -2.50 1.11 -16.29
CA ILE A 232 -1.88 2.43 -16.27
C ILE A 232 -2.45 3.25 -17.42
N VAL A 233 -2.80 4.50 -17.13
CA VAL A 233 -3.16 5.52 -18.10
C VAL A 233 -2.03 6.53 -18.19
N VAL A 234 -1.55 6.82 -19.39
CA VAL A 234 -0.49 7.79 -19.65
C VAL A 234 -1.05 8.91 -20.52
N PHE A 235 -0.76 10.16 -20.18
CA PHE A 235 -1.13 11.31 -20.99
C PHE A 235 -0.01 11.67 -21.95
N SER A 236 -0.37 12.12 -23.18
CA SER A 236 0.60 12.47 -24.24
C SER A 236 1.54 13.60 -23.81
N GLY A 237 1.07 14.56 -23.01
CA GLY A 237 1.90 15.66 -22.53
C GLY A 237 3.14 15.19 -21.73
N PHE A 238 3.04 14.09 -20.99
CA PHE A 238 4.21 13.50 -20.32
C PHE A 238 5.23 12.96 -21.34
N LEU A 239 4.76 12.29 -22.38
CA LEU A 239 5.65 11.76 -23.44
C LEU A 239 6.35 12.88 -24.19
N ASP A 240 5.60 13.94 -24.50
CA ASP A 240 6.14 15.10 -25.19
C ASP A 240 7.17 15.85 -24.32
N GLU A 241 6.94 15.90 -23.01
CA GLU A 241 7.90 16.46 -22.04
C GLU A 241 9.19 15.63 -22.02
N VAL A 242 9.12 14.31 -21.86
CA VAL A 242 10.29 13.42 -21.85
C VAL A 242 11.07 13.50 -23.15
N LEU A 243 10.36 13.48 -24.28
CA LEU A 243 10.99 13.57 -25.61
C LEU A 243 11.63 14.94 -25.89
N SER A 244 11.16 16.01 -25.25
CA SER A 244 11.71 17.36 -25.43
C SER A 244 12.95 17.62 -24.61
N ARG A 245 13.12 16.99 -23.45
CA ARG A 245 14.23 17.25 -22.52
C ARG A 245 15.58 16.81 -23.04
N ASN A 246 15.67 15.62 -23.54
CA ASN A 246 16.92 15.00 -23.99
C ASN A 246 16.85 14.73 -25.52
N GLN A 247 16.73 15.81 -26.31
CA GLN A 247 16.78 15.62 -27.77
C GLN A 247 18.12 15.00 -28.13
N ALA A 248 18.07 13.78 -28.65
CA ALA A 248 19.24 13.17 -29.24
C ALA A 248 19.84 14.18 -30.23
N PRO A 249 21.17 14.46 -30.19
CA PRO A 249 21.79 15.30 -31.19
C PRO A 249 21.34 14.77 -32.53
N ALA A 250 20.68 15.63 -33.33
CA ALA A 250 20.19 15.24 -34.63
C ALA A 250 21.33 14.48 -35.29
N LEU A 251 21.11 13.19 -35.58
CA LEU A 251 22.09 12.37 -36.29
C LEU A 251 22.48 13.18 -37.49
N GLN A 252 23.65 13.85 -37.40
CA GLN A 252 24.24 14.48 -38.57
C GLN A 252 24.39 13.31 -39.54
N SER A 253 23.45 13.22 -40.47
CA SER A 253 23.53 12.26 -41.57
C SER A 253 24.90 12.50 -42.20
N GLU A 254 25.81 11.54 -42.00
CA GLU A 254 27.08 11.58 -42.70
C GLU A 254 26.77 11.89 -44.18
N PRO A 255 27.51 12.79 -44.82
CA PRO A 255 27.23 13.17 -46.17
C PRO A 255 27.17 11.92 -47.03
N GLN A 256 25.95 11.49 -47.34
CA GLN A 256 25.73 10.28 -48.13
C GLN A 256 26.39 10.49 -49.49
N SER A 257 27.23 9.53 -49.86
CA SER A 257 27.80 9.50 -51.21
C SER A 257 26.65 9.61 -52.21
N TRP A 258 26.82 10.46 -53.22
CA TRP A 258 25.83 10.64 -54.30
C TRP A 258 25.44 9.31 -54.96
N LEU A 259 26.33 8.31 -54.97
CA LEU A 259 26.08 6.95 -55.44
C LEU A 259 25.09 6.19 -54.54
N SER A 260 25.15 6.31 -53.21
CA SER A 260 24.21 5.65 -52.31
C SER A 260 22.80 6.25 -52.39
N GLN A 261 22.69 7.56 -52.68
CA GLN A 261 21.41 8.21 -53.00
C GLN A 261 20.81 7.74 -54.33
N LEU A 262 21.64 7.56 -55.36
CA LEU A 262 21.19 7.14 -56.68
C LEU A 262 20.66 5.70 -56.71
N PHE A 263 21.24 4.81 -55.92
CA PHE A 263 20.89 3.39 -55.87
C PHE A 263 19.99 3.02 -54.66
N GLY A 264 19.56 3.98 -53.83
CA GLY A 264 18.72 3.72 -52.65
C GLY A 264 19.36 2.81 -51.62
N LEU A 265 20.69 2.74 -51.59
CA LEU A 265 21.48 1.88 -50.71
C LEU A 265 21.88 2.57 -49.38
N GLY A 266 21.44 3.82 -49.17
CA GLY A 266 21.67 4.53 -47.89
C GLY A 266 20.85 3.97 -46.75
N PRO A 267 21.34 4.05 -45.51
CA PRO A 267 20.55 3.71 -44.35
C PRO A 267 19.26 4.56 -44.37
N ARG A 268 18.12 3.90 -44.40
CA ARG A 268 16.81 4.56 -44.35
C ARG A 268 16.67 5.21 -42.99
N ALA A 269 16.47 6.51 -42.91
CA ALA A 269 16.16 7.17 -41.67
C ALA A 269 14.97 6.43 -41.01
N PRO A 270 15.02 6.16 -39.72
CA PRO A 270 13.90 5.52 -39.03
C PRO A 270 12.64 6.38 -39.23
N PRO A 271 11.46 5.76 -39.43
CA PRO A 271 10.21 6.45 -39.72
C PRO A 271 9.73 7.37 -38.58
N HIS A 272 10.32 7.27 -37.43
CA HIS A 272 10.03 8.10 -36.22
C HIS A 272 11.31 8.31 -35.43
N PRO A 273 11.34 9.30 -34.51
CA PRO A 273 12.44 9.46 -33.53
C PRO A 273 12.65 8.17 -32.73
N VAL A 274 13.91 7.80 -32.49
CA VAL A 274 14.27 6.69 -31.61
C VAL A 274 14.51 7.28 -30.24
N PRO A 275 13.75 6.90 -29.20
CA PRO A 275 13.98 7.37 -27.84
C PRO A 275 15.37 6.98 -27.34
N THR A 276 16.01 7.86 -26.58
CA THR A 276 17.29 7.58 -25.93
C THR A 276 17.09 6.64 -24.72
N GLU A 277 18.19 6.07 -24.24
CA GLU A 277 18.15 5.28 -22.99
C GLU A 277 17.70 6.12 -21.79
N GLU A 278 18.14 7.37 -21.71
CA GLU A 278 17.74 8.32 -20.67
C GLU A 278 16.24 8.63 -20.73
N GLN A 279 15.71 8.92 -21.92
CA GLN A 279 14.27 9.11 -22.12
C GLN A 279 13.46 7.86 -21.74
N THR A 280 14.00 6.69 -22.05
CA THR A 280 13.38 5.42 -21.69
C THR A 280 13.46 5.17 -20.18
N ALA A 281 14.54 5.58 -19.50
CA ALA A 281 14.67 5.51 -18.04
C ALA A 281 13.70 6.46 -17.33
N GLU A 282 13.50 7.70 -17.85
CA GLU A 282 12.48 8.62 -17.32
C GLU A 282 11.06 8.04 -17.45
N LEU A 283 10.73 7.49 -18.62
CA LEU A 283 9.46 6.81 -18.86
C LEU A 283 9.31 5.60 -17.91
N ALA A 284 10.36 4.79 -17.78
CA ALA A 284 10.36 3.63 -16.91
C ALA A 284 10.14 4.01 -15.43
N THR A 285 10.71 5.14 -15.00
CA THR A 285 10.54 5.64 -13.63
C THR A 285 9.07 5.94 -13.31
N LEU A 286 8.38 6.67 -14.18
CA LEU A 286 6.96 6.96 -13.97
C LEU A 286 6.11 5.69 -14.04
N LEU A 287 6.35 4.83 -15.04
CA LEU A 287 5.61 3.56 -15.18
C LEU A 287 5.87 2.61 -14.00
N ALA A 288 7.09 2.56 -13.47
CA ALA A 288 7.42 1.75 -12.31
C ALA A 288 6.73 2.26 -11.03
N HIS A 289 6.59 3.59 -10.89
CA HIS A 289 5.85 4.21 -9.79
C HIS A 289 4.36 3.82 -9.85
N GLU A 290 3.71 3.97 -11.01
CA GLU A 290 2.33 3.55 -11.18
C GLU A 290 2.14 2.04 -11.02
N LEU A 291 3.11 1.25 -11.50
CA LEU A 291 3.10 -0.20 -11.32
C LEU A 291 3.24 -0.58 -9.85
N ALA A 292 4.03 0.16 -9.06
CA ALA A 292 4.13 -0.06 -7.62
C ALA A 292 2.80 0.17 -6.89
N HIS A 293 2.02 1.19 -7.28
CA HIS A 293 0.67 1.38 -6.75
C HIS A 293 -0.24 0.17 -7.02
N LEU A 294 -0.17 -0.41 -8.22
CA LEU A 294 -0.95 -1.61 -8.59
C LEU A 294 -0.49 -2.84 -7.81
N VAL A 295 0.82 -3.10 -7.80
CA VAL A 295 1.43 -4.26 -7.11
C VAL A 295 1.15 -4.25 -5.61
N LEU A 296 1.19 -3.06 -5.00
CA LEU A 296 0.89 -2.87 -3.58
C LEU A 296 -0.62 -2.76 -3.29
N SER A 297 -1.45 -2.70 -4.34
CA SER A 297 -2.92 -2.56 -4.21
C SER A 297 -3.34 -1.34 -3.37
N HIS A 298 -2.68 -0.19 -3.58
CA HIS A 298 -2.96 1.05 -2.86
C HIS A 298 -4.41 1.51 -3.06
N HIS A 299 -5.02 1.24 -4.22
CA HIS A 299 -6.43 1.57 -4.50
C HIS A 299 -7.40 0.87 -3.55
N ILE A 300 -7.14 -0.40 -3.20
CA ILE A 300 -7.98 -1.14 -2.23
C ILE A 300 -7.81 -0.55 -0.83
N GLU A 301 -6.60 -0.18 -0.45
CA GLU A 301 -6.32 0.45 0.84
C GLU A 301 -7.02 1.80 0.96
N THR A 302 -6.93 2.66 -0.07
CA THR A 302 -7.58 3.96 -0.10
C THR A 302 -9.10 3.83 -0.07
N LEU A 303 -9.66 2.88 -0.83
CA LEU A 303 -11.09 2.57 -0.80
C LEU A 303 -11.54 2.13 0.59
N SER A 304 -10.77 1.24 1.23
CA SER A 304 -11.11 0.73 2.56
C SER A 304 -10.96 1.78 3.65
N SER A 305 -9.88 2.54 3.66
CA SER A 305 -9.57 3.51 4.72
C SER A 305 -10.41 4.78 4.59
N GLY A 306 -10.45 5.41 3.42
CA GLY A 306 -11.07 6.71 3.20
C GLY A 306 -12.60 6.65 3.22
N SER A 307 -13.20 5.68 2.53
CA SER A 307 -14.66 5.66 2.35
C SER A 307 -15.41 4.88 3.45
N ILE A 308 -14.77 3.96 4.16
CA ILE A 308 -15.48 3.07 5.08
C ILE A 308 -15.00 3.20 6.54
N VAL A 309 -13.69 3.08 6.79
CA VAL A 309 -13.18 3.00 8.18
C VAL A 309 -13.42 4.30 8.94
N TRP A 310 -12.89 5.39 8.43
CA TRP A 310 -12.93 6.67 9.16
C TRP A 310 -14.33 7.22 9.36
N PRO A 311 -15.23 7.25 8.34
CA PRO A 311 -16.60 7.68 8.55
C PRO A 311 -17.35 6.80 9.55
N SER A 312 -17.08 5.49 9.57
CA SER A 312 -17.70 4.56 10.51
C SER A 312 -17.24 4.75 11.95
N VAL A 313 -15.91 4.90 12.16
CA VAL A 313 -15.32 5.15 13.48
C VAL A 313 -15.86 6.45 14.08
N LEU A 314 -15.81 7.53 13.30
CA LEU A 314 -16.28 8.84 13.73
C LEU A 314 -17.79 8.82 14.06
N SER A 315 -18.57 8.12 13.24
CA SER A 315 -20.00 7.95 13.49
C SER A 315 -20.26 7.21 14.82
N ILE A 316 -19.54 6.12 15.11
CA ILE A 316 -19.66 5.35 16.34
C ILE A 316 -19.24 6.20 17.55
N VAL A 317 -18.13 6.93 17.47
CA VAL A 317 -17.66 7.81 18.53
C VAL A 317 -18.68 8.91 18.81
N THR A 318 -19.20 9.57 17.77
CA THR A 318 -20.22 10.60 17.91
C THR A 318 -21.50 10.06 18.55
N ASP A 319 -21.96 8.88 18.12
CA ASP A 319 -23.16 8.26 18.71
C ASP A 319 -22.93 7.84 20.17
N ALA A 320 -21.73 7.38 20.54
CA ALA A 320 -21.36 7.09 21.92
C ALA A 320 -21.36 8.35 22.80
N VAL A 321 -20.71 9.43 22.33
CA VAL A 321 -20.70 10.72 23.02
C VAL A 321 -22.15 11.24 23.23
N ARG A 322 -22.99 11.18 22.21
CA ARG A 322 -24.41 11.55 22.30
C ARG A 322 -25.16 10.70 23.33
N ALA A 323 -24.91 9.39 23.37
CA ALA A 323 -25.55 8.50 24.35
C ALA A 323 -25.13 8.83 25.79
N PHE A 324 -23.86 9.14 26.03
CA PHE A 324 -23.37 9.55 27.35
C PHE A 324 -23.88 10.94 27.78
N LEU A 325 -23.97 11.89 26.85
CA LEU A 325 -24.44 13.24 27.11
C LEU A 325 -25.99 13.34 27.14
N PHE A 326 -26.71 12.29 26.74
CA PHE A 326 -28.15 12.29 26.70
C PHE A 326 -28.84 12.77 27.99
N PRO A 327 -28.43 12.37 29.19
CA PRO A 327 -29.04 12.89 30.45
C PRO A 327 -28.90 14.41 30.59
N VAL A 328 -27.80 14.98 30.10
CA VAL A 328 -27.52 16.42 30.14
C VAL A 328 -28.33 17.14 29.05
N THR A 329 -28.35 16.61 27.85
CA THR A 329 -29.07 17.19 26.71
C THR A 329 -30.59 17.16 26.92
N MET A 330 -31.12 16.18 27.64
CA MET A 330 -32.54 16.15 28.07
C MET A 330 -32.92 17.32 28.99
N LEU A 331 -31.99 17.83 29.79
CA LEU A 331 -32.23 18.98 30.66
C LEU A 331 -32.23 20.32 29.91
N PHE A 332 -31.46 20.42 28.82
CA PHE A 332 -31.23 21.66 28.08
C PHE A 332 -31.97 21.75 26.76
N GLY A 333 -32.72 20.70 26.39
CA GLY A 333 -33.58 20.66 25.18
C GLY A 333 -32.84 20.22 23.90
N PRO A 334 -33.59 20.07 22.80
CA PRO A 334 -33.11 19.50 21.53
C PRO A 334 -31.99 20.32 20.85
N PHE A 335 -31.91 21.63 21.11
CA PHE A 335 -30.92 22.53 20.49
C PHE A 335 -29.46 22.12 20.77
N ILE A 336 -29.17 21.65 21.99
CA ILE A 336 -27.82 21.23 22.35
C ILE A 336 -27.46 19.91 21.65
N ASN A 337 -28.43 19.02 21.48
CA ASN A 337 -28.21 17.77 20.77
C ASN A 337 -27.90 18.01 19.28
N ASP A 338 -28.57 18.97 18.66
CA ASP A 338 -28.36 19.33 17.26
C ASP A 338 -27.03 20.10 17.08
N ALA A 339 -26.69 21.00 18.01
CA ALA A 339 -25.41 21.69 18.02
C ALA A 339 -24.24 20.69 18.17
N LEU A 340 -24.34 19.72 19.10
CA LEU A 340 -23.34 18.66 19.26
C LEU A 340 -23.21 17.78 17.99
N ALA A 341 -24.35 17.49 17.34
CA ALA A 341 -24.36 16.75 16.09
C ALA A 341 -23.68 17.53 14.94
N GLY A 342 -23.84 18.86 14.93
CA GLY A 342 -23.21 19.75 13.97
C GLY A 342 -21.70 19.82 14.15
N VAL A 343 -21.23 20.02 15.39
CA VAL A 343 -19.80 20.03 15.73
C VAL A 343 -19.17 18.66 15.44
N GLY A 344 -19.85 17.56 15.82
CA GLY A 344 -19.34 16.21 15.54
C GLY A 344 -19.20 15.91 14.05
N LYS A 345 -20.08 16.43 13.18
CA LYS A 345 -19.96 16.25 11.73
C LYS A 345 -18.83 17.09 11.13
N ALA A 346 -18.65 18.32 11.58
CA ALA A 346 -17.58 19.19 11.08
C ALA A 346 -16.19 18.62 11.43
N SER A 347 -15.96 18.31 12.70
CA SER A 347 -14.69 17.71 13.15
C SER A 347 -14.43 16.32 12.54
N ALA A 348 -15.49 15.56 12.25
CA ALA A 348 -15.39 14.29 11.54
C ALA A 348 -14.91 14.46 10.10
N GLY A 349 -15.40 15.51 9.41
CA GLY A 349 -14.97 15.83 8.05
C GLY A 349 -13.49 16.20 7.98
N GLU A 350 -13.03 17.11 8.82
CA GLU A 350 -11.63 17.54 8.91
C GLU A 350 -10.67 16.38 9.25
N PHE A 351 -11.04 15.55 10.24
CA PHE A 351 -10.24 14.40 10.60
C PHE A 351 -10.17 13.33 9.50
N SER A 352 -11.26 13.12 8.75
CA SER A 352 -11.30 12.21 7.61
C SER A 352 -10.36 12.69 6.50
N GLN A 353 -10.38 13.99 6.18
CA GLN A 353 -9.52 14.60 5.17
C GLN A 353 -8.03 14.50 5.55
N LEU A 354 -7.69 14.81 6.80
CA LEU A 354 -6.32 14.67 7.30
C LEU A 354 -5.82 13.23 7.22
N SER A 355 -6.66 12.28 7.61
CA SER A 355 -6.30 10.85 7.56
C SER A 355 -6.10 10.36 6.13
N GLU A 356 -6.95 10.79 5.19
CA GLU A 356 -6.83 10.47 3.76
C GLU A 356 -5.53 11.04 3.18
N TYR A 357 -5.22 12.31 3.47
CA TYR A 357 -3.98 12.97 3.05
C TYR A 357 -2.74 12.24 3.57
N CYS A 358 -2.69 11.95 4.87
CA CYS A 358 -1.55 11.24 5.46
C CYS A 358 -1.39 9.80 4.94
N THR A 359 -2.47 9.13 4.59
CA THR A 359 -2.44 7.79 3.99
C THR A 359 -1.89 7.87 2.56
N SER A 360 -2.38 8.81 1.76
CA SER A 360 -1.89 9.04 0.40
C SER A 360 -0.39 9.36 0.38
N GLN A 361 0.11 10.25 1.24
CA GLN A 361 1.53 10.56 1.32
C GLN A 361 2.40 9.33 1.66
N LYS A 362 1.93 8.46 2.56
CA LYS A 362 2.63 7.19 2.87
C LYS A 362 2.65 6.24 1.69
N GLN A 363 1.56 6.16 0.95
CA GLN A 363 1.45 5.33 -0.26
C GLN A 363 2.37 5.83 -1.36
N GLU A 364 2.52 7.17 -1.52
CA GLU A 364 3.46 7.76 -2.47
C GLU A 364 4.92 7.40 -2.15
N ILE A 365 5.33 7.54 -0.88
CA ILE A 365 6.67 7.14 -0.42
C ILE A 365 6.89 5.64 -0.65
N GLU A 366 5.89 4.83 -0.36
CA GLU A 366 5.94 3.38 -0.53
C GLU A 366 6.05 2.98 -2.01
N ALA A 367 5.30 3.67 -2.88
CA ALA A 367 5.37 3.48 -4.33
C ALA A 367 6.75 3.86 -4.88
N ASP A 368 7.37 4.96 -4.40
CA ASP A 368 8.73 5.35 -4.81
C ASP A 368 9.78 4.30 -4.42
N VAL A 369 9.72 3.80 -3.18
CA VAL A 369 10.64 2.77 -2.69
C VAL A 369 10.50 1.46 -3.48
N VAL A 370 9.26 1.05 -3.76
CA VAL A 370 8.99 -0.19 -4.51
C VAL A 370 9.29 -0.01 -6.00
N SER A 371 9.04 1.18 -6.57
CA SER A 371 9.41 1.47 -7.96
C SER A 371 10.92 1.35 -8.19
N ALA A 372 11.75 1.83 -7.26
CA ALA A 372 13.19 1.67 -7.33
C ALA A 372 13.59 0.18 -7.38
N ARG A 373 12.91 -0.67 -6.63
CA ARG A 373 13.12 -2.13 -6.63
C ARG A 373 12.72 -2.76 -7.95
N ILE A 374 11.57 -2.36 -8.51
CA ILE A 374 11.11 -2.79 -9.83
C ILE A 374 12.11 -2.37 -10.92
N LEU A 375 12.56 -1.11 -10.90
CA LEU A 375 13.54 -0.58 -11.85
C LEU A 375 14.84 -1.39 -11.82
N ALA A 376 15.41 -1.64 -10.64
CA ALA A 376 16.64 -2.39 -10.48
C ALA A 376 16.54 -3.79 -11.10
N HIS A 377 15.46 -4.54 -10.79
CA HIS A 377 15.24 -5.88 -11.36
C HIS A 377 14.90 -5.87 -12.85
N ALA A 378 14.35 -4.78 -13.37
CA ALA A 378 14.13 -4.60 -14.80
C ALA A 378 15.39 -4.12 -15.55
N GLY A 379 16.51 -3.91 -14.84
CA GLY A 379 17.77 -3.47 -15.44
C GLY A 379 17.82 -1.98 -15.76
N PHE A 380 17.04 -1.15 -15.04
CA PHE A 380 17.17 0.30 -15.01
C PHE A 380 17.87 0.74 -13.73
N ASP A 381 18.65 1.81 -13.80
CA ASP A 381 19.33 2.34 -12.62
C ASP A 381 18.33 3.06 -11.70
N PRO A 382 18.05 2.55 -10.47
CA PRO A 382 17.10 3.18 -9.57
C PRO A 382 17.56 4.55 -9.05
N ARG A 383 18.86 4.90 -9.20
CA ARG A 383 19.39 6.23 -8.87
C ARG A 383 18.82 7.30 -9.80
N GLU A 384 18.46 6.93 -11.04
CA GLU A 384 17.79 7.83 -11.99
C GLU A 384 16.39 8.23 -11.51
N ALA A 385 15.67 7.35 -10.80
CA ALA A 385 14.39 7.67 -10.22
C ALA A 385 14.49 8.82 -9.19
N ALA A 386 15.54 8.84 -8.36
CA ALA A 386 15.76 9.94 -7.43
C ALA A 386 16.01 11.26 -8.18
N ARG A 387 16.82 11.24 -9.26
CA ARG A 387 17.08 12.43 -10.10
C ARG A 387 15.83 12.90 -10.82
N PHE A 388 15.03 11.97 -11.33
CA PHE A 388 13.77 12.27 -12.01
C PHE A 388 12.79 13.02 -11.08
N TRP A 389 12.63 12.55 -9.84
CA TRP A 389 11.77 13.22 -8.87
C TRP A 389 12.36 14.53 -8.36
N GLU A 390 13.69 14.65 -8.22
CA GLU A 390 14.35 15.91 -7.88
C GLU A 390 14.13 17.00 -8.95
N ALA A 391 14.23 16.63 -10.22
CA ALA A 391 14.01 17.55 -11.33
C ALA A 391 12.55 18.04 -11.42
N ARG A 392 11.61 17.30 -10.87
CA ARG A 392 10.18 17.64 -10.79
C ARG A 392 9.76 18.27 -9.47
N HIS A 393 10.69 18.47 -8.56
CA HIS A 393 10.41 19.08 -7.28
C HIS A 393 10.01 20.56 -7.45
N GLU A 394 8.73 20.84 -7.30
CA GLU A 394 8.22 22.21 -7.20
C GLU A 394 8.33 22.67 -5.75
N THR A 395 9.06 23.76 -5.51
CA THR A 395 9.24 24.56 -4.28
C THR A 395 8.95 23.91 -2.91
N PRO A 396 9.79 24.16 -1.89
CA PRO A 396 9.72 23.49 -0.59
C PRO A 396 8.43 23.88 0.16
N LYS A 397 7.43 23.03 0.06
CA LYS A 397 6.27 23.08 0.93
C LYS A 397 6.51 22.03 2.01
N THR A 398 6.45 22.41 3.27
CA THR A 398 6.63 21.53 4.43
C THR A 398 5.77 20.27 4.28
N ALA A 399 6.45 19.13 4.16
CA ALA A 399 5.83 17.84 3.80
C ALA A 399 5.38 17.05 5.04
N GLU A 400 4.95 17.72 6.09
CA GLU A 400 4.42 17.07 7.28
C GLU A 400 2.92 16.84 7.15
N CYS A 401 2.44 15.69 7.63
CA CYS A 401 1.02 15.44 7.82
C CYS A 401 0.48 16.46 8.82
N SER A 402 -0.07 17.55 8.34
CA SER A 402 -0.65 18.61 9.16
C SER A 402 -2.07 18.96 8.71
N PRO A 403 -2.95 19.37 9.63
CA PRO A 403 -4.32 19.79 9.28
C PRO A 403 -4.35 20.90 8.24
N ALA A 404 -3.49 21.91 8.37
CA ALA A 404 -3.42 23.04 7.45
C ALA A 404 -3.07 22.63 6.01
N ARG A 405 -2.26 21.57 5.85
CA ARG A 405 -1.92 21.06 4.52
C ARG A 405 -3.05 20.22 3.94
N ALA A 406 -3.66 19.36 4.77
CA ALA A 406 -4.83 18.60 4.35
C ALA A 406 -5.99 19.50 3.92
N GLU A 407 -6.20 20.65 4.61
CA GLU A 407 -7.20 21.66 4.22
C GLU A 407 -6.85 22.32 2.88
N ALA A 408 -5.57 22.66 2.64
CA ALA A 408 -5.15 23.29 1.39
C ALA A 408 -5.38 22.33 0.20
N ASP A 409 -4.98 21.07 0.34
CA ASP A 409 -5.16 20.06 -0.71
C ASP A 409 -6.65 19.69 -0.88
N ALA A 410 -7.46 19.75 0.19
CA ALA A 410 -8.91 19.55 0.12
C ALA A 410 -9.63 20.70 -0.60
N VAL A 411 -9.18 21.95 -0.42
CA VAL A 411 -9.71 23.13 -1.15
C VAL A 411 -9.42 22.99 -2.64
N GLU A 412 -8.21 22.55 -3.01
CA GLU A 412 -7.81 22.32 -4.39
C GLU A 412 -8.60 21.16 -5.03
N ALA A 413 -8.95 20.14 -4.23
CA ALA A 413 -9.72 18.98 -4.66
C ALA A 413 -11.25 19.17 -4.54
N GLN A 414 -11.74 20.31 -4.06
CA GLN A 414 -13.17 20.58 -3.95
C GLN A 414 -13.86 20.52 -5.32
N GLY A 415 -14.87 19.67 -5.42
CA GLY A 415 -15.65 19.46 -6.65
C GLY A 415 -15.18 18.30 -7.51
N LEU A 416 -14.06 17.64 -7.18
CA LEU A 416 -13.63 16.44 -7.87
C LEU A 416 -14.32 15.20 -7.31
N SER A 417 -14.79 14.30 -8.20
CA SER A 417 -15.28 12.99 -7.78
C SER A 417 -14.14 12.12 -7.19
N LEU A 418 -14.48 11.16 -6.30
CA LEU A 418 -13.49 10.24 -5.73
C LEU A 418 -12.57 9.61 -6.78
N PRO A 419 -13.08 9.07 -7.91
CA PRO A 419 -12.23 8.55 -8.98
C PRO A 419 -11.28 9.61 -9.57
N ARG A 420 -11.72 10.87 -9.69
CA ARG A 420 -10.86 11.96 -10.17
C ARG A 420 -9.76 12.33 -9.18
N ARG A 421 -10.06 12.29 -7.89
CA ARG A 421 -9.04 12.47 -6.84
C ARG A 421 -8.00 11.35 -6.89
N TRP A 422 -8.41 10.13 -7.25
CA TRP A 422 -7.50 8.99 -7.40
C TRP A 422 -6.71 9.02 -8.71
N MET A 423 -7.26 9.59 -9.78
CA MET A 423 -6.53 9.83 -11.03
C MET A 423 -5.48 10.95 -10.89
N GLY A 424 -5.41 11.56 -9.73
CA GLY A 424 -4.44 12.51 -9.26
C GLY A 424 -4.02 13.51 -10.34
N GLU A 425 -4.59 14.68 -10.34
CA GLU A 425 -3.92 15.76 -11.09
C GLU A 425 -2.51 15.99 -10.54
N THR A 426 -2.19 15.41 -9.38
CA THR A 426 -0.87 15.56 -8.77
C THR A 426 -0.52 14.38 -7.86
N HIS A 427 0.51 13.63 -8.21
CA HIS A 427 1.37 12.95 -7.24
C HIS A 427 2.31 14.02 -6.65
N PRO A 428 1.97 14.69 -5.54
CA PRO A 428 2.76 15.82 -5.09
C PRO A 428 4.18 15.35 -4.76
N VAL A 429 5.16 15.87 -5.50
CA VAL A 429 6.57 15.58 -5.24
C VAL A 429 7.02 16.42 -4.07
N HIS A 430 7.13 15.83 -2.91
CA HIS A 430 7.64 16.49 -1.71
C HIS A 430 9.12 16.11 -1.49
N GLU A 431 9.90 17.02 -0.93
CA GLU A 431 11.28 16.79 -0.52
C GLU A 431 11.43 15.50 0.32
N VAL A 432 10.42 15.18 1.13
CA VAL A 432 10.38 13.94 1.94
C VAL A 432 10.38 12.69 1.07
N ARG A 433 9.68 12.65 -0.07
CA ARG A 433 9.67 11.48 -0.98
C ARG A 433 11.06 11.21 -1.50
N VAL A 434 11.71 12.24 -2.07
CA VAL A 434 13.08 12.14 -2.59
C VAL A 434 14.08 11.74 -1.49
N THR A 435 13.99 12.36 -0.32
CA THR A 435 14.84 12.03 0.83
C THR A 435 14.67 10.56 1.27
N LYS A 436 13.44 10.06 1.32
CA LYS A 436 13.15 8.66 1.68
C LYS A 436 13.66 7.69 0.62
N LEU A 437 13.49 8.00 -0.66
CA LEU A 437 14.02 7.19 -1.75
C LEU A 437 15.56 7.10 -1.69
N LYS A 438 16.24 8.23 -1.49
CA LYS A 438 17.70 8.25 -1.32
C LYS A 438 18.15 7.44 -0.11
N ALA A 439 17.49 7.62 1.03
CA ALA A 439 17.79 6.85 2.24
C ALA A 439 17.60 5.34 2.04
N GLU A 440 16.63 4.93 1.21
CA GLU A 440 16.43 3.53 0.86
C GLU A 440 17.58 2.99 0.00
N LEU A 441 18.05 3.75 -0.99
CA LEU A 441 19.20 3.36 -1.81
C LEU A 441 20.49 3.27 -0.97
N GLU A 442 20.70 4.21 -0.05
CA GLU A 442 21.80 4.16 0.92
C GLU A 442 21.71 2.94 1.84
N ARG A 443 20.49 2.56 2.26
CA ARG A 443 20.25 1.36 3.04
C ARG A 443 20.67 0.10 2.28
N TRP A 444 20.31 -0.01 0.98
CA TRP A 444 20.73 -1.14 0.15
C TRP A 444 22.27 -1.28 0.09
N GLU A 445 22.95 -0.16 -0.07
CA GLU A 445 24.43 -0.13 -0.08
C GLU A 445 25.00 -0.59 1.27
N ALA A 446 24.48 -0.04 2.37
CA ALA A 446 24.94 -0.41 3.71
C ALA A 446 24.71 -1.90 4.00
N GLU A 447 23.55 -2.43 3.65
CA GLU A 447 23.23 -3.86 3.82
C GLU A 447 24.11 -4.75 2.93
N ARG A 448 24.41 -4.32 1.70
CA ARG A 448 25.32 -5.02 0.79
C ARG A 448 26.72 -5.12 1.39
N VAL A 449 27.26 -4.01 1.92
CA VAL A 449 28.57 -3.98 2.57
C VAL A 449 28.59 -4.91 3.80
N ALA A 450 27.56 -4.86 4.63
CA ALA A 450 27.45 -5.72 5.80
C ALA A 450 27.34 -7.20 5.43
N ALA A 451 26.57 -7.54 4.41
CA ALA A 451 26.39 -8.91 3.93
C ALA A 451 27.70 -9.47 3.34
N ARG A 452 28.47 -8.66 2.58
CA ARG A 452 29.81 -9.02 2.10
C ARG A 452 30.76 -9.33 3.26
N ALA A 453 30.85 -8.42 4.21
CA ALA A 453 31.72 -8.60 5.37
C ALA A 453 31.36 -9.88 6.15
N LYS A 454 30.08 -10.17 6.31
CA LYS A 454 29.61 -11.41 6.96
C LYS A 454 30.02 -12.65 6.15
N ARG A 455 29.78 -12.66 4.84
CA ARG A 455 30.13 -13.77 3.95
C ARG A 455 31.62 -14.05 3.97
N ASP A 456 32.46 -12.99 3.89
CA ASP A 456 33.91 -13.11 3.88
C ASP A 456 34.44 -13.63 5.23
N ALA A 457 33.83 -13.19 6.34
CA ALA A 457 34.19 -13.72 7.67
C ALA A 457 33.80 -15.21 7.83
N GLU A 458 32.62 -15.62 7.30
CA GLU A 458 32.20 -17.02 7.30
C GLU A 458 33.15 -17.89 6.44
N ARG A 459 33.53 -17.39 5.27
CA ARG A 459 34.47 -18.04 4.37
C ARG A 459 35.86 -18.24 5.02
N ALA A 460 36.36 -17.19 5.64
CA ALA A 460 37.64 -17.27 6.38
C ALA A 460 37.56 -18.28 7.55
N LYS A 461 36.44 -18.34 8.28
CA LYS A 461 36.24 -19.34 9.33
C LYS A 461 36.21 -20.77 8.77
N ALA A 462 35.51 -20.98 7.65
CA ALA A 462 35.43 -22.28 7.00
C ALA A 462 36.78 -22.74 6.46
N GLU A 463 37.57 -21.85 5.86
CA GLU A 463 38.94 -22.10 5.41
C GLU A 463 39.89 -22.44 6.59
N ALA A 464 39.80 -21.70 7.69
CA ALA A 464 40.57 -21.97 8.90
C ALA A 464 40.16 -23.32 9.54
N ALA A 465 38.90 -23.69 9.50
CA ALA A 465 38.42 -24.98 9.99
C ALA A 465 38.99 -26.14 9.14
N ARG A 466 38.92 -26.02 7.80
CA ARG A 466 39.51 -27.00 6.87
C ARG A 466 41.03 -27.16 7.05
N ALA A 467 41.75 -26.07 7.15
CA ALA A 467 43.17 -26.09 7.39
C ALA A 467 43.56 -26.80 8.72
N LYS A 468 42.76 -26.61 9.78
CA LYS A 468 42.93 -27.33 11.05
C LYS A 468 42.68 -28.84 10.92
N GLU A 469 41.66 -29.22 10.17
CA GLU A 469 41.34 -30.61 9.92
C GLU A 469 42.38 -31.32 9.10
N GLU A 470 42.87 -30.70 8.02
CA GLU A 470 43.97 -31.17 7.20
C GLU A 470 45.28 -31.32 8.02
N ALA A 471 45.58 -30.34 8.87
CA ALA A 471 46.72 -30.42 9.77
C ALA A 471 46.60 -31.53 10.83
N ALA A 472 45.41 -31.80 11.31
CA ALA A 472 45.12 -32.91 12.23
C ALA A 472 45.29 -34.27 11.53
N GLN A 473 44.74 -34.41 10.33
CA GLN A 473 44.88 -35.64 9.52
C GLN A 473 46.36 -35.91 9.14
N ALA A 474 47.10 -34.86 8.76
CA ALA A 474 48.53 -34.98 8.47
C ALA A 474 49.34 -35.43 9.69
N LYS A 475 49.04 -34.93 10.89
CA LYS A 475 49.66 -35.38 12.14
C LYS A 475 49.33 -36.84 12.47
N GLU A 476 48.14 -37.27 12.22
CA GLU A 476 47.69 -38.66 12.46
C GLU A 476 48.32 -39.62 11.47
N ALA A 477 48.43 -39.23 10.20
CA ALA A 477 49.16 -39.96 9.18
C ALA A 477 50.67 -40.13 9.53
N GLN A 478 51.31 -39.08 10.03
CA GLN A 478 52.71 -39.13 10.50
C GLN A 478 52.87 -40.05 11.73
N ARG A 479 51.93 -40.06 12.66
CA ARG A 479 51.91 -40.95 13.82
C ARG A 479 51.76 -42.39 13.41
N THR A 480 50.87 -42.70 12.48
CA THR A 480 50.68 -44.06 11.97
C THR A 480 51.87 -44.54 11.16
N ALA A 481 52.50 -43.67 10.35
CA ALA A 481 53.73 -44.03 9.64
C ALA A 481 54.91 -44.32 10.60
N ALA A 482 55.11 -43.50 11.64
CA ALA A 482 56.13 -43.72 12.67
C ALA A 482 55.90 -44.99 13.52
N ALA A 483 54.63 -45.38 13.72
CA ALA A 483 54.29 -46.63 14.43
C ALA A 483 54.56 -47.90 13.59
N VAL A 484 54.48 -47.77 12.26
CA VAL A 484 54.82 -48.90 11.33
C VAL A 484 56.33 -49.10 11.22
N ASP A 485 57.13 -48.05 11.17
CA ASP A 485 58.59 -48.12 11.11
C ASP A 485 59.23 -48.58 12.43
N GLY A 486 58.64 -48.27 13.59
CA GLY A 486 59.09 -48.75 14.90
C GLY A 486 58.78 -50.21 15.20
N GLY A 487 57.92 -50.88 14.44
CA GLY A 487 57.58 -52.32 14.62
C GLY A 487 58.41 -53.30 13.81
N SER A 488 59.38 -52.81 12.96
CA SER A 488 60.23 -53.67 12.09
C SER A 488 61.65 -53.95 12.63
N SER A 489 61.99 -53.51 13.85
CA SER A 489 63.28 -53.68 14.46
C SER A 489 63.22 -54.48 15.80
N GLY A 490 62.41 -55.56 15.82
CA GLY A 490 62.44 -56.48 16.97
C GLY A 490 62.67 -57.90 16.55
#